data_ee7af835effb3681e4cb37432c34f954
#
_entry.id   ee7af835effb3681e4cb37432c34f954
#
_cell.length_a   1.000
_cell.length_b   1.000
_cell.length_c   1.000
_cell.angle_alpha   90.00
_cell.angle_beta   90.00
_cell.angle_gamma   90.00
#
_symmetry.space_group_name_H-M   'P 1'
#
loop_
_entity.id
_entity.type
_entity.pdbx_description
1 polymer ?
#
loop_
_entity_poly.entity_id
_entity_poly.type
_entity_poly.pdbx_seq_one_letter_code
_entity_poly.pdbx_strand_id
1 'polypeptide(L)'
;MHKRCSDISRKLRAEDEDEFKCRKCDNGGNLVHPEPTFVELDDGSKFECVDKFCYLGDMLSAGGGVEEAAKTRVRSAWGKFNELAPILTKRGASMKLKGRIYDACVQRVLVYGSETWGMKAEDLAKLMRTERMMVRRMCGVSLKDRKRSDELLSRLGIECVEKKIQRGRLRWFGHVERKNEEDWVKKCTKLDVDGMVGRGAPRKMWRKCVDEDMRSMGIKVCVAQDRCAWRNAIRGPTRASADALHLTLVV
;
A
#
# COMPACT_ATOMS: atom_id res chain seq x y z
N MET A 1 -10.80 7.09 -32.78
CA MET A 1 -11.24 7.37 -31.38
C MET A 1 -10.81 6.22 -30.47
N HIS A 2 -10.09 6.49 -29.39
CA HIS A 2 -9.61 5.43 -28.49
C HIS A 2 -10.77 4.96 -27.59
N LYS A 3 -11.11 3.65 -27.54
CA LYS A 3 -12.28 3.12 -26.80
C LYS A 3 -12.39 3.60 -25.33
N ARG A 4 -11.25 3.81 -24.65
CA ARG A 4 -11.23 4.35 -23.27
C ARG A 4 -11.77 5.80 -23.15
N CYS A 5 -11.59 6.61 -24.18
CA CYS A 5 -12.06 8.01 -24.16
C CYS A 5 -13.56 8.07 -24.48
N SER A 6 -14.08 7.17 -25.35
CA SER A 6 -15.52 7.10 -25.64
C SER A 6 -16.36 6.65 -24.44
N ASP A 7 -15.79 5.79 -23.58
CA ASP A 7 -16.52 5.28 -22.41
C ASP A 7 -16.57 6.30 -21.27
N ILE A 8 -15.52 7.12 -21.12
CA ILE A 8 -15.53 8.26 -20.20
C ILE A 8 -16.53 9.32 -20.66
N SER A 9 -16.56 9.65 -21.95
CA SER A 9 -17.57 10.56 -22.54
C SER A 9 -19.00 10.10 -22.34
N ARG A 10 -19.29 8.78 -22.43
CA ARG A 10 -20.65 8.25 -22.21
C ARG A 10 -21.12 8.36 -20.76
N LYS A 11 -20.22 8.21 -19.78
CA LYS A 11 -20.56 8.34 -18.36
C LYS A 11 -20.79 9.79 -17.90
N LEU A 12 -20.11 10.75 -18.57
CA LEU A 12 -20.28 12.19 -18.30
C LEU A 12 -21.52 12.78 -19.01
N ARG A 13 -22.04 12.09 -20.02
CA ARG A 13 -23.20 12.55 -20.84
C ARG A 13 -24.57 12.50 -20.14
N ALA A 14 -24.65 12.25 -18.88
CA ALA A 14 -25.97 12.27 -18.22
C ALA A 14 -26.52 13.68 -18.01
N GLU A 15 -25.69 14.75 -18.08
CA GLU A 15 -26.13 16.10 -17.81
C GLU A 15 -25.51 17.23 -18.71
N ASP A 16 -24.42 16.99 -19.49
CA ASP A 16 -23.83 18.06 -20.33
C ASP A 16 -23.35 17.56 -21.70
N GLU A 17 -23.77 18.25 -22.77
CA GLU A 17 -23.53 17.92 -24.19
C GLU A 17 -22.14 18.31 -24.72
N ASP A 18 -21.17 18.69 -23.89
CA ASP A 18 -19.84 19.05 -24.37
C ASP A 18 -18.97 17.83 -24.65
N GLU A 19 -18.61 17.66 -25.91
CA GLU A 19 -17.85 16.54 -26.45
C GLU A 19 -16.40 16.58 -25.94
N PHE A 20 -16.10 15.77 -24.90
CA PHE A 20 -14.72 15.61 -24.42
C PHE A 20 -13.84 15.00 -25.51
N LYS A 21 -12.99 15.82 -26.12
CA LYS A 21 -12.01 15.40 -27.12
C LYS A 21 -10.68 15.06 -26.47
N CYS A 22 -10.34 13.78 -26.46
CA CYS A 22 -9.02 13.34 -26.01
C CYS A 22 -7.97 13.64 -27.08
N ARG A 23 -7.04 14.55 -26.80
CA ARG A 23 -5.90 14.88 -27.72
C ARG A 23 -5.11 13.66 -28.20
N LYS A 24 -5.08 12.58 -27.42
CA LYS A 24 -4.40 11.33 -27.79
C LYS A 24 -5.10 10.58 -28.95
N CYS A 25 -6.39 10.85 -29.16
CA CYS A 25 -7.19 10.26 -30.24
C CYS A 25 -7.11 11.06 -31.52
N ASP A 26 -6.80 12.36 -31.46
CA ASP A 26 -6.77 13.24 -32.63
C ASP A 26 -5.44 13.16 -33.40
N ASN A 27 -4.35 12.66 -32.79
CA ASN A 27 -3.00 12.65 -33.36
C ASN A 27 -2.51 11.27 -33.84
N GLY A 28 -3.36 10.44 -34.40
CA GLY A 28 -2.93 9.24 -35.18
C GLY A 28 -1.99 8.26 -34.47
N GLY A 29 -1.95 8.22 -33.16
CA GLY A 29 -1.26 7.16 -32.39
C GLY A 29 0.23 7.41 -32.09
N ASN A 30 0.84 8.52 -32.47
CA ASN A 30 2.22 8.82 -32.09
C ASN A 30 2.29 9.42 -30.67
N LEU A 31 3.02 8.74 -29.79
CA LEU A 31 3.33 9.18 -28.42
C LEU A 31 4.37 10.31 -28.45
N VAL A 32 3.97 11.50 -28.85
CA VAL A 32 4.74 12.70 -28.58
C VAL A 32 4.12 13.31 -27.32
N HIS A 33 4.86 13.40 -26.23
CA HIS A 33 4.50 14.22 -25.08
C HIS A 33 4.88 15.66 -25.39
N PRO A 34 3.93 16.49 -25.73
CA PRO A 34 4.15 17.92 -25.78
C PRO A 34 3.25 18.57 -24.77
N GLU A 35 3.67 19.65 -24.22
CA GLU A 35 2.98 20.68 -23.46
C GLU A 35 1.92 20.27 -22.41
N PRO A 36 1.87 20.90 -21.26
CA PRO A 36 0.91 20.60 -20.21
C PRO A 36 -0.52 20.68 -20.79
N THR A 37 -1.24 19.58 -20.69
CA THR A 37 -2.63 19.51 -21.09
C THR A 37 -3.46 20.08 -19.95
N PHE A 38 -4.21 21.15 -20.19
CA PHE A 38 -5.11 21.75 -19.22
C PHE A 38 -6.54 21.28 -19.47
N VAL A 39 -7.28 21.03 -18.39
CA VAL A 39 -8.74 20.92 -18.40
C VAL A 39 -9.30 22.24 -17.89
N GLU A 40 -10.16 22.88 -18.68
CA GLU A 40 -10.88 24.07 -18.31
C GLU A 40 -12.28 23.67 -17.82
N LEU A 41 -12.68 24.18 -16.67
CA LEU A 41 -14.02 23.99 -16.12
C LEU A 41 -14.93 25.14 -16.53
N ASP A 42 -16.26 24.97 -16.38
CA ASP A 42 -17.27 25.95 -16.76
C ASP A 42 -17.14 27.28 -16.01
N ASP A 43 -16.50 27.28 -14.84
CA ASP A 43 -16.18 28.50 -14.08
C ASP A 43 -14.93 29.25 -14.57
N GLY A 44 -14.30 28.78 -15.66
CA GLY A 44 -13.07 29.34 -16.24
C GLY A 44 -11.78 28.91 -15.50
N SER A 45 -11.86 28.06 -14.49
CA SER A 45 -10.68 27.52 -13.81
C SER A 45 -9.96 26.50 -14.70
N LYS A 46 -8.60 26.56 -14.70
CA LYS A 46 -7.73 25.68 -15.50
C LYS A 46 -6.94 24.76 -14.59
N PHE A 47 -7.05 23.46 -14.86
CA PHE A 47 -6.29 22.44 -14.14
C PHE A 47 -5.29 21.76 -15.06
N GLU A 48 -4.04 21.69 -14.63
CA GLU A 48 -2.99 20.98 -15.34
C GLU A 48 -3.18 19.46 -15.24
N CYS A 49 -3.15 18.76 -16.37
CA CYS A 49 -3.15 17.32 -16.40
C CYS A 49 -1.73 16.81 -16.16
N VAL A 50 -1.52 16.13 -15.05
CA VAL A 50 -0.22 15.58 -14.68
C VAL A 50 -0.23 14.04 -14.70
N ASP A 51 0.89 13.44 -15.07
CA ASP A 51 1.04 11.97 -15.03
C ASP A 51 1.12 11.43 -13.60
N LYS A 52 1.56 12.25 -12.65
CA LYS A 52 1.74 11.88 -11.25
C LYS A 52 1.30 13.04 -10.35
N PHE A 53 0.51 12.71 -9.36
CA PHE A 53 -0.02 13.68 -8.41
C PHE A 53 0.18 13.21 -6.97
N CYS A 54 0.68 14.09 -6.11
CA CYS A 54 0.80 13.82 -4.68
C CYS A 54 -0.51 14.20 -3.96
N TYR A 55 -1.22 13.18 -3.49
CA TYR A 55 -2.47 13.36 -2.74
C TYR A 55 -2.35 12.84 -1.32
N LEU A 56 -2.54 13.71 -0.33
CA LEU A 56 -2.41 13.39 1.10
C LEU A 56 -1.11 12.63 1.44
N GLY A 57 -0.03 12.98 0.73
CA GLY A 57 1.27 12.36 0.90
C GLY A 57 1.43 11.00 0.20
N ASP A 58 0.45 10.49 -0.51
CA ASP A 58 0.60 9.34 -1.39
C ASP A 58 0.75 9.77 -2.85
N MET A 59 1.39 8.95 -3.68
CA MET A 59 1.60 9.26 -5.10
C MET A 59 0.61 8.50 -5.96
N LEU A 60 -0.27 9.25 -6.61
CA LEU A 60 -1.17 8.75 -7.64
C LEU A 60 -0.48 8.84 -9.01
N SER A 61 -0.64 7.84 -9.84
CA SER A 61 -0.12 7.82 -11.20
C SER A 61 -1.28 7.64 -12.19
N ALA A 62 -1.29 8.41 -13.27
CA ALA A 62 -2.26 8.27 -14.35
C ALA A 62 -2.26 6.86 -14.95
N GLY A 63 -1.09 6.23 -14.99
CA GLY A 63 -0.94 4.82 -15.34
C GLY A 63 -1.55 3.86 -14.31
N GLY A 64 -1.92 4.31 -13.11
CA GLY A 64 -2.38 3.47 -11.98
C GLY A 64 -1.27 2.60 -11.41
N GLY A 65 -1.60 1.80 -10.39
CA GLY A 65 -0.66 0.93 -9.69
C GLY A 65 0.00 1.63 -8.50
N VAL A 66 0.81 0.87 -7.75
CA VAL A 66 1.41 1.30 -6.47
C VAL A 66 2.90 1.58 -6.58
N GLU A 67 3.50 1.41 -7.75
CA GLU A 67 4.95 1.48 -7.92
C GLU A 67 5.53 2.82 -7.50
N GLU A 68 4.92 3.92 -7.94
CA GLU A 68 5.40 5.27 -7.62
C GLU A 68 5.15 5.62 -6.14
N ALA A 69 4.01 5.19 -5.58
CA ALA A 69 3.73 5.31 -4.16
C ALA A 69 4.80 4.57 -3.34
N ALA A 70 5.08 3.31 -3.65
CA ALA A 70 6.11 2.52 -2.97
C ALA A 70 7.52 3.15 -3.09
N LYS A 71 7.90 3.66 -4.26
CA LYS A 71 9.18 4.37 -4.46
C LYS A 71 9.27 5.62 -3.57
N THR A 72 8.20 6.40 -3.52
CA THR A 72 8.14 7.61 -2.70
C THR A 72 8.26 7.27 -1.22
N ARG A 73 7.57 6.22 -0.75
CA ARG A 73 7.67 5.77 0.65
C ARG A 73 9.06 5.28 1.01
N VAL A 74 9.70 4.53 0.12
CA VAL A 74 11.10 4.12 0.31
C VAL A 74 12.02 5.33 0.46
N ARG A 75 11.88 6.34 -0.42
CA ARG A 75 12.68 7.57 -0.36
C ARG A 75 12.45 8.33 0.96
N SER A 76 11.18 8.53 1.33
CA SER A 76 10.81 9.22 2.57
C SER A 76 11.30 8.48 3.81
N ALA A 77 11.19 7.14 3.82
CA ALA A 77 11.68 6.31 4.92
C ALA A 77 13.22 6.39 5.06
N TRP A 78 13.96 6.41 3.96
CA TRP A 78 15.41 6.64 3.99
C TRP A 78 15.76 8.04 4.49
N GLY A 79 15.01 9.07 4.09
CA GLY A 79 15.17 10.42 4.65
C GLY A 79 15.02 10.42 6.16
N LYS A 80 13.94 9.81 6.67
CA LYS A 80 13.67 9.70 8.11
C LYS A 80 14.69 8.83 8.84
N PHE A 81 15.15 7.75 8.22
CA PHE A 81 16.19 6.90 8.76
C PHE A 81 17.53 7.65 8.89
N ASN A 82 17.91 8.42 7.88
CA ASN A 82 19.17 9.19 7.90
C ASN A 82 19.14 10.31 8.96
N GLU A 83 18.01 10.98 9.13
CA GLU A 83 17.78 11.95 10.21
C GLU A 83 18.02 11.32 11.59
N LEU A 84 17.54 10.10 11.79
CA LEU A 84 17.63 9.37 13.05
C LEU A 84 18.87 8.48 13.16
N ALA A 85 19.72 8.43 12.13
CA ALA A 85 20.88 7.56 12.08
C ALA A 85 21.85 7.74 13.28
N PRO A 86 22.09 8.96 13.79
CA PRO A 86 22.95 9.14 14.97
C PRO A 86 22.49 8.34 16.19
N ILE A 87 21.17 8.14 16.33
CA ILE A 87 20.58 7.35 17.43
C ILE A 87 20.48 5.87 17.04
N LEU A 88 19.96 5.59 15.83
CA LEU A 88 19.69 4.23 15.37
C LEU A 88 20.94 3.39 15.16
N THR A 89 22.07 4.01 14.82
CA THR A 89 23.35 3.32 14.61
C THR A 89 24.32 3.47 15.78
N LYS A 90 23.96 4.20 16.83
CA LYS A 90 24.82 4.43 18.00
C LYS A 90 25.26 3.11 18.63
N ARG A 91 26.56 2.91 18.80
CA ARG A 91 27.13 1.78 19.56
C ARG A 91 26.74 1.91 21.05
N GLY A 92 26.38 0.80 21.69
CA GLY A 92 25.98 0.81 23.10
C GLY A 92 24.50 1.15 23.36
N ALA A 93 23.75 1.66 22.35
CA ALA A 93 22.31 1.84 22.52
C ALA A 93 21.58 0.48 22.49
N SER A 94 20.61 0.31 23.40
CA SER A 94 19.79 -0.91 23.47
C SER A 94 19.10 -1.22 22.14
N MET A 95 19.19 -2.47 21.68
CA MET A 95 18.53 -2.92 20.45
C MET A 95 17.02 -2.72 20.50
N LYS A 96 16.38 -2.99 21.65
CA LYS A 96 14.95 -2.76 21.85
C LYS A 96 14.58 -1.28 21.73
N LEU A 97 15.44 -0.36 22.21
CA LEU A 97 15.21 1.07 22.06
C LEU A 97 15.30 1.49 20.60
N LYS A 98 16.35 1.06 19.89
CA LYS A 98 16.49 1.31 18.45
C LYS A 98 15.28 0.79 17.68
N GLY A 99 14.81 -0.43 18.00
CA GLY A 99 13.62 -1.01 17.38
C GLY A 99 12.37 -0.18 17.61
N ARG A 100 12.13 0.31 18.83
CA ARG A 100 10.96 1.18 19.13
C ARG A 100 11.01 2.48 18.35
N ILE A 101 12.17 3.15 18.28
CA ILE A 101 12.34 4.38 17.52
C ILE A 101 12.12 4.13 16.02
N TYR A 102 12.71 3.05 15.49
CA TYR A 102 12.53 2.65 14.11
C TYR A 102 11.05 2.38 13.79
N ASP A 103 10.38 1.59 14.59
CA ASP A 103 8.96 1.26 14.42
C ASP A 103 8.07 2.51 14.45
N ALA A 104 8.31 3.40 15.41
CA ALA A 104 7.50 4.59 15.61
C ALA A 104 7.70 5.66 14.52
N CYS A 105 8.93 5.83 14.03
CA CYS A 105 9.30 6.96 13.18
C CYS A 105 9.59 6.58 11.73
N VAL A 106 10.27 5.46 11.46
CA VAL A 106 10.73 5.10 10.12
C VAL A 106 9.77 4.12 9.45
N GLN A 107 9.42 3.03 10.15
CA GLN A 107 8.61 1.99 9.57
C GLN A 107 7.18 2.48 9.28
N ARG A 108 6.65 3.40 10.11
CA ARG A 108 5.34 4.04 9.83
C ARG A 108 5.35 4.87 8.56
N VAL A 109 6.45 5.57 8.26
CA VAL A 109 6.61 6.30 7.00
C VAL A 109 6.67 5.34 5.83
N LEU A 110 7.37 4.21 5.99
CA LEU A 110 7.52 3.19 4.95
C LEU A 110 6.21 2.53 4.56
N VAL A 111 5.28 2.32 5.51
CA VAL A 111 3.98 1.66 5.27
C VAL A 111 2.80 2.61 5.16
N TYR A 112 3.02 3.91 5.16
CA TYR A 112 1.92 4.88 5.11
C TYR A 112 1.12 4.74 3.80
N GLY A 113 -0.21 4.67 3.90
CA GLY A 113 -1.13 4.52 2.77
C GLY A 113 -1.21 3.10 2.20
N SER A 114 -0.38 2.17 2.69
CA SER A 114 -0.32 0.79 2.16
C SER A 114 -1.59 -0.03 2.41
N GLU A 115 -2.49 0.46 3.24
CA GLU A 115 -3.77 -0.18 3.55
C GLU A 115 -4.68 -0.31 2.33
N THR A 116 -4.56 0.62 1.38
CA THR A 116 -5.39 0.70 0.17
C THR A 116 -4.70 0.15 -1.08
N TRP A 117 -3.45 -0.30 -0.96
CA TRP A 117 -2.67 -0.70 -2.13
C TRP A 117 -3.00 -2.09 -2.64
N GLY A 118 -3.27 -2.20 -3.95
CA GLY A 118 -3.26 -3.45 -4.70
C GLY A 118 -1.82 -3.86 -5.03
N MET A 119 -1.09 -4.37 -4.04
CA MET A 119 0.36 -4.54 -4.08
C MET A 119 0.79 -5.78 -4.86
N LYS A 120 1.71 -5.61 -5.81
CA LYS A 120 2.40 -6.71 -6.49
C LYS A 120 3.53 -7.25 -5.60
N ALA A 121 3.94 -8.50 -5.86
CA ALA A 121 5.07 -9.12 -5.16
C ALA A 121 6.37 -8.31 -5.29
N GLU A 122 6.60 -7.71 -6.44
CA GLU A 122 7.78 -6.87 -6.72
C GLU A 122 7.83 -5.62 -5.83
N ASP A 123 6.69 -4.95 -5.62
CA ASP A 123 6.61 -3.74 -4.79
C ASP A 123 6.80 -4.09 -3.32
N LEU A 124 6.19 -5.19 -2.86
CA LEU A 124 6.43 -5.73 -1.52
C LEU A 124 7.91 -6.08 -1.33
N ALA A 125 8.53 -6.73 -2.30
CA ALA A 125 9.95 -7.08 -2.26
C ALA A 125 10.86 -5.84 -2.15
N LYS A 126 10.49 -4.71 -2.80
CA LYS A 126 11.21 -3.43 -2.67
C LYS A 126 11.16 -2.90 -1.22
N LEU A 127 9.97 -2.91 -0.60
CA LEU A 127 9.80 -2.48 0.79
C LEU A 127 10.55 -3.39 1.77
N MET A 128 10.44 -4.70 1.60
CA MET A 128 11.16 -5.68 2.43
C MET A 128 12.69 -5.55 2.30
N ARG A 129 13.19 -5.30 1.08
CA ARG A 129 14.62 -5.08 0.83
C ARG A 129 15.11 -3.82 1.57
N THR A 130 14.32 -2.74 1.49
CA THR A 130 14.62 -1.49 2.19
C THR A 130 14.68 -1.70 3.70
N GLU A 131 13.70 -2.38 4.28
CA GLU A 131 13.70 -2.72 5.70
C GLU A 131 14.95 -3.52 6.09
N ARG A 132 15.27 -4.59 5.35
CA ARG A 132 16.45 -5.42 5.61
C ARG A 132 17.74 -4.62 5.61
N MET A 133 17.88 -3.65 4.71
CA MET A 133 19.05 -2.77 4.66
C MET A 133 19.14 -1.87 5.90
N MET A 134 18.03 -1.25 6.30
CA MET A 134 17.96 -0.40 7.50
C MET A 134 18.23 -1.20 8.78
N VAL A 135 17.60 -2.36 8.92
CA VAL A 135 17.76 -3.27 10.08
C VAL A 135 19.22 -3.72 10.22
N ARG A 136 19.87 -4.11 9.12
CA ARG A 136 21.30 -4.46 9.15
C ARG A 136 22.16 -3.30 9.61
N ARG A 137 21.89 -2.10 9.10
CA ARG A 137 22.64 -0.88 9.48
C ARG A 137 22.46 -0.56 10.97
N MET A 138 21.26 -0.71 11.53
CA MET A 138 21.00 -0.53 12.96
C MET A 138 21.73 -1.56 13.83
N CYS A 139 21.83 -2.80 13.37
CA CYS A 139 22.50 -3.88 14.07
C CYS A 139 24.02 -3.89 13.88
N GLY A 140 24.57 -3.03 12.99
CA GLY A 140 26.00 -3.04 12.65
C GLY A 140 26.45 -4.33 11.94
N VAL A 141 25.52 -4.99 11.19
CA VAL A 141 25.75 -6.28 10.54
C VAL A 141 25.80 -6.09 9.03
N SER A 142 26.84 -6.62 8.40
CA SER A 142 27.03 -6.62 6.95
C SER A 142 26.38 -7.84 6.28
N LEU A 143 26.33 -7.86 4.96
CA LEU A 143 25.88 -9.05 4.20
C LEU A 143 26.86 -10.23 4.37
N LYS A 144 28.15 -9.95 4.59
CA LYS A 144 29.20 -10.98 4.78
C LYS A 144 28.94 -11.80 6.04
N ASP A 145 28.33 -11.22 7.06
CA ASP A 145 28.02 -11.87 8.34
C ASP A 145 26.93 -12.94 8.25
N ARG A 146 26.25 -13.07 7.10
CA ARG A 146 25.24 -14.08 6.78
C ARG A 146 24.11 -14.23 7.83
N LYS A 147 23.84 -13.18 8.63
CA LYS A 147 22.77 -13.18 9.63
C LYS A 147 21.41 -13.12 8.97
N ARG A 148 20.45 -13.92 9.46
CA ARG A 148 19.07 -13.93 8.96
C ARG A 148 18.33 -12.66 9.36
N SER A 149 17.46 -12.18 8.49
CA SER A 149 16.67 -10.97 8.76
C SER A 149 15.73 -11.16 9.93
N ASP A 150 15.14 -12.34 10.08
CA ASP A 150 14.19 -12.66 11.16
C ASP A 150 14.87 -12.59 12.53
N GLU A 151 16.11 -13.07 12.64
CA GLU A 151 16.92 -12.94 13.84
C GLU A 151 17.15 -11.47 14.21
N LEU A 152 17.49 -10.64 13.22
CA LEU A 152 17.76 -9.22 13.45
C LEU A 152 16.50 -8.46 13.87
N LEU A 153 15.36 -8.74 13.23
CA LEU A 153 14.07 -8.18 13.59
C LEU A 153 13.67 -8.57 15.02
N SER A 154 13.87 -9.85 15.39
CA SER A 154 13.61 -10.35 16.75
C SER A 154 14.49 -9.65 17.80
N ARG A 155 15.79 -9.44 17.51
CA ARG A 155 16.69 -8.70 18.41
C ARG A 155 16.26 -7.26 18.63
N LEU A 156 15.71 -6.62 17.61
CA LEU A 156 15.16 -5.26 17.69
C LEU A 156 13.76 -5.24 18.32
N GLY A 157 13.07 -6.37 18.38
CA GLY A 157 11.70 -6.49 18.89
C GLY A 157 10.68 -5.82 17.98
N ILE A 158 10.92 -5.82 16.67
CA ILE A 158 10.04 -5.21 15.65
C ILE A 158 9.44 -6.27 14.74
N GLU A 159 8.24 -5.97 14.27
CA GLU A 159 7.55 -6.79 13.28
C GLU A 159 8.02 -6.44 11.86
N CYS A 160 8.12 -7.43 10.97
CA CYS A 160 8.50 -7.19 9.58
C CYS A 160 7.44 -6.35 8.84
N VAL A 161 7.90 -5.59 7.85
CA VAL A 161 7.05 -4.69 7.05
C VAL A 161 5.90 -5.43 6.36
N GLU A 162 6.13 -6.63 5.87
CA GLU A 162 5.10 -7.45 5.21
C GLU A 162 3.91 -7.71 6.13
N LYS A 163 4.14 -8.22 7.34
CA LYS A 163 3.08 -8.47 8.33
C LYS A 163 2.38 -7.18 8.76
N LYS A 164 3.12 -6.09 8.85
CA LYS A 164 2.57 -4.78 9.20
C LYS A 164 1.61 -4.26 8.13
N ILE A 165 1.98 -4.40 6.86
CA ILE A 165 1.12 -4.07 5.71
C ILE A 165 -0.12 -4.95 5.69
N GLN A 166 0.05 -6.27 5.80
CA GLN A 166 -1.04 -7.24 5.86
C GLN A 166 -2.05 -6.87 6.96
N ARG A 167 -1.56 -6.62 8.17
CA ARG A 167 -2.40 -6.22 9.30
C ARG A 167 -3.07 -4.86 9.11
N GLY A 168 -2.39 -3.89 8.51
CA GLY A 168 -2.93 -2.59 8.14
C GLY A 168 -4.10 -2.73 7.17
N ARG A 169 -3.90 -3.51 6.10
CA ARG A 169 -4.90 -3.80 5.06
C ARG A 169 -6.14 -4.49 5.62
N LEU A 170 -5.96 -5.52 6.44
CA LEU A 170 -7.06 -6.23 7.08
C LEU A 170 -7.81 -5.33 8.08
N ARG A 171 -7.11 -4.45 8.81
CA ARG A 171 -7.74 -3.48 9.71
C ARG A 171 -8.63 -2.53 8.92
N TRP A 172 -8.15 -2.01 7.80
CA TRP A 172 -8.90 -1.14 6.89
C TRP A 172 -10.10 -1.88 6.30
N PHE A 173 -9.89 -3.09 5.80
CA PHE A 173 -10.97 -3.93 5.29
C PHE A 173 -12.09 -4.13 6.31
N GLY A 174 -11.78 -4.53 7.53
CA GLY A 174 -12.80 -4.66 8.58
C GLY A 174 -13.51 -3.35 8.92
N HIS A 175 -12.83 -2.19 8.78
CA HIS A 175 -13.47 -0.89 8.92
C HIS A 175 -14.49 -0.66 7.80
N VAL A 176 -14.13 -0.92 6.56
CA VAL A 176 -15.00 -0.76 5.39
C VAL A 176 -16.21 -1.72 5.44
N GLU A 177 -16.01 -2.98 5.82
CA GLU A 177 -17.10 -3.97 5.92
C GLU A 177 -18.19 -3.58 6.93
N ARG A 178 -17.83 -2.89 8.00
CA ARG A 178 -18.79 -2.39 9.00
C ARG A 178 -19.45 -1.07 8.67
N LYS A 179 -19.09 -0.43 7.55
CA LYS A 179 -19.77 0.79 7.09
C LYS A 179 -21.14 0.48 6.49
N ASN A 180 -22.01 1.48 6.50
CA ASN A 180 -23.30 1.39 5.82
C ASN A 180 -23.10 1.13 4.31
N GLU A 181 -24.03 0.39 3.69
CA GLU A 181 -24.02 0.12 2.25
C GLU A 181 -24.07 1.41 1.40
N GLU A 182 -24.66 2.49 1.93
CA GLU A 182 -24.71 3.79 1.27
C GLU A 182 -23.42 4.61 1.39
N ASP A 183 -22.47 4.18 2.23
CA ASP A 183 -21.18 4.87 2.37
C ASP A 183 -20.35 4.77 1.08
N TRP A 184 -19.87 5.91 0.62
CA TRP A 184 -19.09 6.01 -0.63
C TRP A 184 -17.89 5.07 -0.68
N VAL A 185 -17.18 4.92 0.44
CA VAL A 185 -16.03 4.01 0.50
C VAL A 185 -16.46 2.57 0.24
N LYS A 186 -17.60 2.15 0.80
CA LYS A 186 -18.13 0.80 0.56
C LYS A 186 -18.65 0.63 -0.86
N LYS A 187 -19.35 1.62 -1.41
CA LYS A 187 -19.79 1.64 -2.82
C LYS A 187 -18.59 1.52 -3.76
N CYS A 188 -17.50 2.27 -3.52
CA CYS A 188 -16.28 2.20 -4.34
C CYS A 188 -15.61 0.82 -4.32
N THR A 189 -15.72 0.03 -3.24
CA THR A 189 -15.15 -1.33 -3.22
C THR A 189 -15.92 -2.33 -4.05
N LYS A 190 -17.20 -2.05 -4.34
CA LYS A 190 -18.11 -2.87 -5.15
C LYS A 190 -18.23 -2.37 -6.60
N LEU A 191 -17.68 -1.20 -6.89
CA LEU A 191 -17.78 -0.58 -8.20
C LEU A 191 -17.04 -1.42 -9.23
N ASP A 192 -17.79 -1.93 -10.20
CA ASP A 192 -17.20 -2.52 -11.39
C ASP A 192 -16.89 -1.41 -12.38
N VAL A 193 -15.61 -1.27 -12.73
CA VAL A 193 -15.18 -0.23 -13.66
C VAL A 193 -15.13 -0.84 -15.05
N ASP A 194 -16.11 -0.50 -15.88
CA ASP A 194 -16.11 -0.87 -17.29
C ASP A 194 -14.84 -0.35 -17.96
N GLY A 195 -14.16 -1.20 -18.65
CA GLY A 195 -12.99 -0.82 -19.41
C GLY A 195 -12.35 -2.03 -20.08
N MET A 196 -11.67 -1.78 -21.20
CA MET A 196 -10.91 -2.84 -21.85
C MET A 196 -9.73 -3.25 -20.97
N VAL A 197 -9.69 -4.52 -20.63
CA VAL A 197 -8.50 -5.14 -20.05
C VAL A 197 -7.39 -5.06 -21.10
N GLY A 198 -6.33 -4.32 -20.80
CA GLY A 198 -5.16 -4.21 -21.67
C GLY A 198 -4.54 -5.61 -21.91
N ARG A 199 -3.76 -5.75 -22.99
CA ARG A 199 -3.05 -6.99 -23.29
C ARG A 199 -2.08 -7.32 -22.15
N GLY A 200 -2.21 -8.52 -21.57
CA GLY A 200 -1.37 -8.98 -20.45
C GLY A 200 -2.17 -9.38 -19.21
N ALA A 201 -1.46 -9.77 -18.17
CA ALA A 201 -2.08 -10.13 -16.89
C ALA A 201 -2.81 -8.93 -16.26
N PRO A 202 -4.04 -9.11 -15.75
CA PRO A 202 -4.77 -8.05 -15.08
C PRO A 202 -3.97 -7.48 -13.89
N ARG A 203 -4.12 -6.18 -13.62
CA ARG A 203 -3.51 -5.56 -12.43
C ARG A 203 -4.03 -6.22 -11.18
N LYS A 204 -3.13 -6.40 -10.22
CA LYS A 204 -3.53 -6.95 -8.92
C LYS A 204 -4.46 -5.98 -8.21
N MET A 205 -5.68 -6.41 -7.98
CA MET A 205 -6.71 -5.63 -7.29
C MET A 205 -6.48 -5.69 -5.77
N TRP A 206 -6.83 -4.61 -5.08
CA TRP A 206 -6.79 -4.54 -3.62
C TRP A 206 -7.58 -5.67 -2.95
N ARG A 207 -8.79 -5.98 -3.45
CA ARG A 207 -9.62 -7.06 -2.90
C ARG A 207 -8.93 -8.42 -2.97
N LYS A 208 -8.24 -8.73 -4.06
CA LYS A 208 -7.45 -9.98 -4.17
C LYS A 208 -6.35 -10.05 -3.10
N CYS A 209 -5.69 -8.92 -2.80
CA CYS A 209 -4.70 -8.88 -1.72
C CYS A 209 -5.34 -9.13 -0.35
N VAL A 210 -6.52 -8.58 -0.08
CA VAL A 210 -7.29 -8.83 1.15
C VAL A 210 -7.65 -10.32 1.28
N ASP A 211 -8.16 -10.93 0.20
CA ASP A 211 -8.56 -12.34 0.20
C ASP A 211 -7.36 -13.28 0.40
N GLU A 212 -6.20 -12.96 -0.17
CA GLU A 212 -4.94 -13.67 0.07
C GLU A 212 -4.50 -13.56 1.54
N ASP A 213 -4.55 -12.34 2.09
CA ASP A 213 -4.21 -12.07 3.49
C ASP A 213 -5.12 -12.84 4.45
N MET A 214 -6.45 -12.81 4.24
CA MET A 214 -7.42 -13.56 5.05
C MET A 214 -7.18 -15.07 4.97
N ARG A 215 -6.91 -15.58 3.76
CA ARG A 215 -6.62 -16.99 3.56
C ARG A 215 -5.34 -17.41 4.27
N SER A 216 -4.29 -16.62 4.19
CA SER A 216 -3.00 -16.90 4.85
C SER A 216 -3.12 -16.92 6.39
N MET A 217 -4.08 -16.17 6.95
CA MET A 217 -4.34 -16.10 8.39
C MET A 217 -5.50 -17.01 8.85
N GLY A 218 -6.17 -17.70 7.93
CA GLY A 218 -7.32 -18.55 8.26
C GLY A 218 -8.56 -17.78 8.75
N ILE A 219 -8.70 -16.49 8.36
CA ILE A 219 -9.79 -15.62 8.82
C ILE A 219 -10.94 -15.65 7.81
N LYS A 220 -12.18 -15.74 8.31
CA LYS A 220 -13.40 -15.65 7.48
C LYS A 220 -13.95 -14.22 7.47
N VAL A 221 -14.57 -13.81 6.36
CA VAL A 221 -15.16 -12.46 6.18
C VAL A 221 -16.23 -12.15 7.24
N CYS A 222 -17.04 -13.13 7.63
CA CYS A 222 -18.11 -12.94 8.62
C CYS A 222 -17.61 -12.39 9.96
N VAL A 223 -16.36 -12.69 10.33
CA VAL A 223 -15.74 -12.18 11.57
C VAL A 223 -15.52 -10.67 11.51
N ALA A 224 -15.49 -10.07 10.31
CA ALA A 224 -15.26 -8.63 10.13
C ALA A 224 -16.38 -7.76 10.72
N GLN A 225 -17.59 -8.29 10.90
CA GLN A 225 -18.73 -7.58 11.48
C GLN A 225 -18.54 -7.31 12.97
N ASP A 226 -17.93 -8.22 13.72
CA ASP A 226 -17.55 -8.00 15.11
C ASP A 226 -16.16 -7.36 15.18
N ARG A 227 -16.13 -6.11 15.63
CA ARG A 227 -14.88 -5.33 15.76
C ARG A 227 -13.86 -5.95 16.72
N CYS A 228 -14.34 -6.58 17.80
CA CYS A 228 -13.46 -7.17 18.81
C CYS A 228 -12.88 -8.49 18.30
N ALA A 229 -13.74 -9.37 17.78
CA ALA A 229 -13.34 -10.64 17.17
C ALA A 229 -12.37 -10.41 16.00
N TRP A 230 -12.66 -9.45 15.11
CA TRP A 230 -11.79 -9.07 14.01
C TRP A 230 -10.42 -8.60 14.47
N ARG A 231 -10.38 -7.69 15.45
CA ARG A 231 -9.12 -7.18 16.00
C ARG A 231 -8.26 -8.29 16.58
N ASN A 232 -8.86 -9.25 17.25
CA ASN A 232 -8.14 -10.39 17.82
C ASN A 232 -7.65 -11.34 16.72
N ALA A 233 -8.47 -11.65 15.72
CA ALA A 233 -8.12 -12.48 14.59
C ALA A 233 -6.91 -11.92 13.80
N ILE A 234 -6.88 -10.61 13.50
CA ILE A 234 -5.77 -10.00 12.75
C ILE A 234 -4.48 -9.78 13.57
N ARG A 235 -4.55 -9.85 14.90
CA ARG A 235 -3.34 -9.81 15.75
C ARG A 235 -2.52 -11.09 15.65
N GLY A 236 -3.19 -12.21 15.33
CA GLY A 236 -2.59 -13.54 15.40
C GLY A 236 -2.37 -14.00 16.85
N PRO A 237 -1.92 -15.24 17.07
CA PRO A 237 -1.65 -15.76 18.39
C PRO A 237 -0.59 -14.91 19.09
N THR A 238 -0.91 -14.45 20.28
CA THR A 238 0.07 -13.82 21.17
C THR A 238 1.05 -14.90 21.64
N ARG A 239 2.32 -14.53 21.93
CA ARG A 239 3.32 -15.48 22.44
C ARG A 239 2.77 -16.33 23.60
N ALA A 240 1.95 -15.76 24.48
CA ALA A 240 1.33 -16.47 25.58
C ALA A 240 0.34 -17.59 25.14
N SER A 241 -0.34 -17.41 23.99
CA SER A 241 -1.24 -18.46 23.46
C SER A 241 -0.50 -19.53 22.64
N ALA A 242 0.66 -19.22 22.09
CA ALA A 242 1.50 -20.19 21.41
C ALA A 242 2.13 -21.19 22.39
N ASP A 243 2.56 -20.69 23.55
CA ASP A 243 3.11 -21.54 24.63
C ASP A 243 2.03 -22.45 25.24
N ALA A 244 0.77 -21.96 25.31
CA ALA A 244 -0.37 -22.76 25.79
C ALA A 244 -0.76 -23.90 24.82
N LEU A 245 -0.65 -23.67 23.51
CA LEU A 245 -0.92 -24.68 22.47
C LEU A 245 0.17 -25.78 22.43
N HIS A 246 1.41 -25.44 22.76
CA HIS A 246 2.49 -26.43 22.87
C HIS A 246 2.35 -27.37 24.08
N LEU A 247 1.74 -26.89 25.16
CA LEU A 247 1.47 -27.71 26.36
C LEU A 247 0.30 -28.68 26.20
N THR A 248 -0.62 -28.42 25.25
CA THR A 248 -1.80 -29.29 25.02
C THR A 248 -1.54 -30.42 24.01
N LEU A 249 -0.38 -30.42 23.33
CA LEU A 249 0.02 -31.48 22.38
C LEU A 249 1.01 -32.50 22.95
N VAL A 250 1.29 -32.41 24.22
CA VAL A 250 2.23 -33.32 24.94
C VAL A 250 1.53 -34.08 26.10
N VAL A 251 0.23 -34.27 26.00
CA VAL A 251 -0.51 -35.19 26.89
C VAL A 251 -1.19 -36.25 26.06
#